data_39b3048f1d193f028b59ec0fae6685ff
#
_entry.id   39b3048f1d193f028b59ec0fae6685ff
#
_cell.length_a   1.000
_cell.length_b   1.000
_cell.length_c   1.000
_cell.angle_alpha   90.00
_cell.angle_beta   90.00
_cell.angle_gamma   90.00
#
_symmetry.space_group_name_H-M   'P 1'
#
loop_
_entity.id
_entity.type
_entity.pdbx_description
1 polymer ?
#
loop_
_entity_poly.entity_id
_entity_poly.type
_entity_poly.pdbx_seq_one_letter_code
_entity_poly.pdbx_strand_id
1 'polypeptide(L)'
;MPIEFDASLEFDSASLILERHGLALGGPAQTFVDREVIRYCDPKVPFETGMLKDSALAASVIGQGTIVYDTPYARRMYYTPQYNFNEAPERGAYWFERAMTEHKEDIVSGVQAIVGGGGNG
;
A
#
# COMPACT_ATOMS: atom_id res chain seq x y z
N MET A 1 -8.87 -15.95 4.85
CA MET A 1 -9.74 -14.82 4.52
C MET A 1 -8.93 -13.67 3.97
N PRO A 2 -9.45 -12.96 2.98
CA PRO A 2 -8.74 -11.81 2.46
C PRO A 2 -8.67 -10.69 3.50
N ILE A 3 -7.71 -9.78 3.31
CA ILE A 3 -7.59 -8.59 4.12
C ILE A 3 -7.47 -7.39 3.19
N GLU A 4 -8.15 -6.30 3.56
CA GLU A 4 -8.15 -5.07 2.77
C GLU A 4 -7.58 -3.92 3.58
N PHE A 5 -6.91 -3.01 2.89
CA PHE A 5 -6.40 -1.79 3.49
C PHE A 5 -6.89 -0.59 2.69
N ASP A 6 -7.36 0.43 3.40
CA ASP A 6 -7.82 1.66 2.77
C ASP A 6 -6.65 2.63 2.64
N ALA A 7 -6.05 2.65 1.46
CA ALA A 7 -4.91 3.51 1.20
C ALA A 7 -5.29 4.98 1.14
N SER A 8 -6.53 5.29 0.74
CA SER A 8 -6.96 6.68 0.69
C SER A 8 -7.12 7.26 2.09
N LEU A 9 -7.63 6.47 3.03
CA LEU A 9 -7.79 6.89 4.42
C LEU A 9 -6.45 7.08 5.11
N GLU A 10 -5.48 6.23 4.78
CA GLU A 10 -4.15 6.30 5.35
C GLU A 10 -3.47 7.65 5.07
N PHE A 11 -3.81 8.29 3.95
CA PHE A 11 -3.23 9.56 3.54
C PHE A 11 -4.17 10.74 3.78
N ASP A 12 -5.18 10.57 4.63
CA ASP A 12 -6.20 11.59 4.87
C ASP A 12 -5.64 12.91 5.39
N SER A 13 -4.61 12.85 6.24
CA SER A 13 -4.01 14.07 6.77
C SER A 13 -3.39 14.96 5.70
N ALA A 14 -2.99 14.36 4.57
CA ALA A 14 -2.47 15.12 3.44
C ALA A 14 -3.56 15.38 2.38
N SER A 15 -4.73 14.77 2.53
CA SER A 15 -5.76 14.74 1.50
C SER A 15 -6.42 16.08 1.27
N LEU A 16 -6.43 16.97 2.26
CA LEU A 16 -6.98 18.30 2.05
C LEU A 16 -6.30 19.02 0.90
N ILE A 17 -4.98 18.86 0.79
CA ILE A 17 -4.21 19.39 -0.33
C ILE A 17 -4.49 18.58 -1.59
N LEU A 18 -4.56 17.25 -1.44
CA LEU A 18 -4.75 16.34 -2.56
C LEU A 18 -6.12 16.51 -3.20
N GLU A 19 -7.17 16.71 -2.39
CA GLU A 19 -8.52 16.97 -2.91
C GLU A 19 -8.57 18.22 -3.76
N ARG A 20 -7.90 19.27 -3.31
CA ARG A 20 -7.85 20.53 -4.06
C ARG A 20 -7.18 20.37 -5.42
N HIS A 21 -6.29 19.39 -5.53
CA HIS A 21 -5.54 19.16 -6.76
C HIS A 21 -6.04 17.94 -7.54
N GLY A 22 -7.22 17.43 -7.17
CA GLY A 22 -7.87 16.40 -7.96
C GLY A 22 -7.39 14.99 -7.70
N LEU A 23 -7.13 14.64 -6.44
CA LEU A 23 -6.87 13.25 -6.08
C LEU A 23 -8.20 12.49 -6.09
N ALA A 24 -8.61 12.09 -7.27
CA ALA A 24 -9.85 11.35 -7.45
C ALA A 24 -9.56 9.87 -7.64
N LEU A 25 -10.53 9.03 -7.28
CA LEU A 25 -10.44 7.61 -7.57
C LEU A 25 -10.24 7.42 -9.08
N GLY A 26 -9.31 6.55 -9.43
CA GLY A 26 -8.98 6.30 -10.83
C GLY A 26 -8.00 7.29 -11.43
N GLY A 27 -7.71 8.39 -10.73
CA GLY A 27 -6.80 9.40 -11.23
C GLY A 27 -5.32 9.03 -11.07
N PRO A 28 -4.42 9.79 -11.68
CA PRO A 28 -2.98 9.46 -11.64
C PRO A 28 -2.39 9.49 -10.24
N ALA A 29 -2.83 10.39 -9.37
CA ALA A 29 -2.30 10.47 -8.02
C ALA A 29 -2.71 9.26 -7.19
N GLN A 30 -3.98 8.85 -7.25
CA GLN A 30 -4.43 7.67 -6.51
C GLN A 30 -3.80 6.40 -7.07
N THR A 31 -3.64 6.33 -8.39
CA THR A 31 -2.94 5.20 -9.03
C THR A 31 -1.51 5.10 -8.50
N PHE A 32 -0.81 6.22 -8.40
CA PHE A 32 0.54 6.25 -7.85
C PHE A 32 0.55 5.76 -6.40
N VAL A 33 -0.36 6.26 -5.56
CA VAL A 33 -0.44 5.85 -4.16
C VAL A 33 -0.64 4.34 -4.04
N ASP A 34 -1.60 3.78 -4.77
CA ASP A 34 -1.90 2.36 -4.68
C ASP A 34 -0.70 1.50 -5.08
N ARG A 35 -0.02 1.88 -6.15
CA ARG A 35 1.17 1.14 -6.60
C ARG A 35 2.31 1.24 -5.61
N GLU A 36 2.52 2.41 -5.03
CA GLU A 36 3.61 2.60 -4.06
C GLU A 36 3.33 1.88 -2.76
N VAL A 37 2.08 1.84 -2.31
CA VAL A 37 1.71 1.05 -1.13
C VAL A 37 2.05 -0.42 -1.36
N ILE A 38 1.66 -0.97 -2.51
CA ILE A 38 1.97 -2.37 -2.83
C ILE A 38 3.49 -2.57 -2.90
N ARG A 39 4.20 -1.66 -3.55
CA ARG A 39 5.66 -1.75 -3.71
C ARG A 39 6.38 -1.76 -2.37
N TYR A 40 6.00 -0.87 -1.47
CA TYR A 40 6.64 -0.81 -0.15
C TYR A 40 6.22 -1.94 0.77
N CYS A 41 5.02 -2.49 0.59
CA CYS A 41 4.58 -3.65 1.35
C CYS A 41 5.27 -4.94 0.89
N ASP A 42 5.58 -5.05 -0.38
CA ASP A 42 6.06 -6.29 -1.00
C ASP A 42 7.22 -6.97 -0.25
N PRO A 43 8.30 -6.26 0.12
CA PRO A 43 9.39 -6.90 0.84
C PRO A 43 9.05 -7.25 2.29
N LYS A 44 7.92 -6.81 2.81
CA LYS A 44 7.50 -7.06 4.19
C LYS A 44 6.45 -8.16 4.29
N VAL A 45 5.82 -8.53 3.19
CA VAL A 45 4.81 -9.60 3.17
C VAL A 45 5.51 -10.96 3.31
N PRO A 46 4.98 -11.87 4.17
CA PRO A 46 5.54 -13.22 4.27
C PRO A 46 5.61 -13.90 2.91
N PHE A 47 6.74 -14.55 2.66
CA PHE A 47 7.01 -15.17 1.36
C PHE A 47 7.31 -16.64 1.52
N GLU A 48 6.32 -17.50 1.35
CA GLU A 48 6.54 -18.94 1.27
C GLU A 48 6.55 -19.39 -0.19
N THR A 49 5.50 -19.00 -0.93
CA THR A 49 5.36 -19.35 -2.35
C THR A 49 5.22 -18.11 -3.24
N GLY A 50 5.19 -16.95 -2.63
CA GLY A 50 4.93 -15.71 -3.35
C GLY A 50 3.46 -15.42 -3.61
N MET A 51 2.57 -16.35 -3.30
CA MET A 51 1.14 -16.19 -3.58
C MET A 51 0.52 -15.01 -2.82
N LEU A 52 0.90 -14.85 -1.55
CA LEU A 52 0.34 -13.80 -0.73
C LEU A 52 0.71 -12.41 -1.28
N LYS A 53 1.98 -12.17 -1.53
CA LYS A 53 2.40 -10.86 -2.03
C LYS A 53 1.87 -10.59 -3.45
N ASP A 54 1.82 -11.63 -4.29
CA ASP A 54 1.34 -11.47 -5.65
C ASP A 54 -0.16 -11.20 -5.69
N SER A 55 -0.91 -11.64 -4.67
CA SER A 55 -2.36 -11.43 -4.63
C SER A 55 -2.73 -9.95 -4.58
N ALA A 56 -1.86 -9.09 -4.08
CA ALA A 56 -2.16 -7.66 -4.00
C ALA A 56 -2.41 -7.06 -5.39
N LEU A 57 -1.54 -7.35 -6.35
CA LEU A 57 -1.75 -6.84 -7.71
C LEU A 57 -2.91 -7.53 -8.41
N ALA A 58 -3.10 -8.84 -8.15
CA ALA A 58 -4.16 -9.60 -8.80
C ALA A 58 -5.55 -9.21 -8.29
N ALA A 59 -5.68 -8.94 -7.00
CA ALA A 59 -6.98 -8.70 -6.37
C ALA A 59 -7.34 -7.22 -6.22
N SER A 60 -6.35 -6.33 -6.24
CA SER A 60 -6.60 -4.90 -6.08
C SER A 60 -6.93 -4.27 -7.43
N VAL A 61 -7.88 -3.34 -7.42
CA VAL A 61 -8.15 -2.50 -8.59
C VAL A 61 -7.37 -1.21 -8.38
N ILE A 62 -6.24 -1.08 -9.09
CA ILE A 62 -5.33 0.04 -8.90
C ILE A 62 -6.03 1.36 -9.23
N GLY A 63 -5.89 2.33 -8.35
CA GLY A 63 -6.52 3.63 -8.50
C GLY A 63 -7.77 3.81 -7.64
N GLN A 64 -8.25 2.75 -6.99
CA GLN A 64 -9.46 2.82 -6.18
C GLN A 64 -9.20 3.09 -4.69
N GLY A 65 -7.93 3.14 -4.28
CA GLY A 65 -7.60 3.45 -2.90
C GLY A 65 -7.73 2.26 -1.94
N THR A 66 -7.95 1.07 -2.45
CA THR A 66 -8.09 -0.13 -1.64
C THR A 66 -7.10 -1.18 -2.10
N ILE A 67 -6.31 -1.70 -1.17
CA ILE A 67 -5.33 -2.75 -1.44
C ILE A 67 -5.83 -4.04 -0.81
N VAL A 68 -5.92 -5.10 -1.61
CA VAL A 68 -6.49 -6.38 -1.18
C VAL A 68 -5.45 -7.48 -1.31
N TYR A 69 -5.22 -8.20 -0.21
CA TYR A 69 -4.43 -9.43 -0.23
C TYR A 69 -5.43 -10.57 -0.11
N ASP A 70 -5.63 -11.29 -1.20
CA ASP A 70 -6.72 -12.26 -1.32
C ASP A 70 -6.22 -13.69 -1.36
N THR A 71 -5.80 -14.18 -0.19
CA THR A 71 -5.54 -15.60 0.01
C THR A 71 -6.32 -16.07 1.25
N PRO A 72 -6.59 -17.38 1.37
CA PRO A 72 -7.32 -17.87 2.53
C PRO A 72 -6.64 -17.57 3.86
N TYR A 73 -5.32 -17.42 3.86
CA TYR A 73 -4.54 -17.21 5.08
C TYR A 73 -4.05 -15.76 5.27
N ALA A 74 -4.42 -14.84 4.38
CA ALA A 74 -3.90 -13.48 4.41
C ALA A 74 -4.14 -12.77 5.75
N ARG A 75 -5.36 -12.82 6.25
CA ARG A 75 -5.71 -12.16 7.51
C ARG A 75 -4.95 -12.78 8.69
N ARG A 76 -4.85 -14.11 8.73
CA ARG A 76 -4.12 -14.79 9.80
C ARG A 76 -2.65 -14.39 9.80
N MET A 77 -2.02 -14.38 8.63
CA MET A 77 -0.62 -14.00 8.50
C MET A 77 -0.38 -12.54 8.92
N TYR A 78 -1.34 -11.69 8.62
CA TYR A 78 -1.20 -10.28 8.96
C TYR A 78 -1.20 -10.05 10.48
N TYR A 79 -2.04 -10.78 11.21
CA TYR A 79 -2.23 -10.54 12.65
C TYR A 79 -1.47 -11.51 13.54
N THR A 80 -0.58 -12.34 13.00
CA THR A 80 0.10 -13.37 13.79
C THR A 80 1.61 -13.15 13.79
N PRO A 81 2.13 -12.36 14.75
CA PRO A 81 3.55 -11.99 14.76
C PRO A 81 4.52 -13.12 15.10
N GLN A 82 4.04 -14.28 15.57
CA GLN A 82 4.89 -15.39 15.90
C GLN A 82 5.52 -16.10 14.69
N TYR A 83 5.07 -15.78 13.46
CA TYR A 83 5.73 -16.30 12.28
C TYR A 83 7.10 -15.68 12.17
N ASN A 84 8.11 -16.54 12.11
CA ASN A 84 9.51 -16.12 12.12
C ASN A 84 10.15 -16.38 10.76
N PHE A 85 10.67 -15.33 10.14
CA PHE A 85 11.29 -15.41 8.82
C PHE A 85 12.75 -15.01 8.94
N ASN A 86 13.57 -15.92 9.51
CA ASN A 86 14.97 -15.64 9.81
C ASN A 86 15.78 -15.21 8.59
N GLU A 87 15.45 -15.72 7.43
CA GLU A 87 16.17 -15.39 6.19
C GLU A 87 15.68 -14.09 5.56
N ALA A 88 14.58 -13.56 6.05
CA ALA A 88 14.03 -12.32 5.55
C ALA A 88 13.40 -11.57 6.72
N PRO A 89 14.19 -10.91 7.57
CA PRO A 89 13.71 -10.32 8.81
C PRO A 89 12.68 -9.21 8.64
N GLU A 90 12.59 -8.60 7.49
CA GLU A 90 11.57 -7.59 7.25
C GLU A 90 10.19 -8.21 6.98
N ARG A 91 10.15 -9.48 6.58
CA ARG A 91 8.89 -10.14 6.27
C ARG A 91 8.19 -10.59 7.54
N GLY A 92 6.88 -10.44 7.58
CA GLY A 92 6.11 -10.86 8.75
C GLY A 92 4.78 -10.14 8.85
N ALA A 93 4.19 -10.19 10.06
CA ALA A 93 2.91 -9.58 10.35
C ALA A 93 2.93 -8.06 10.19
N TYR A 94 1.77 -7.48 10.10
CA TYR A 94 1.56 -6.02 10.07
C TYR A 94 2.35 -5.31 8.97
N TRP A 95 2.48 -5.95 7.81
CA TRP A 95 3.28 -5.40 6.71
C TRP A 95 2.78 -4.05 6.22
N PHE A 96 1.47 -3.82 6.19
CA PHE A 96 0.92 -2.54 5.75
C PHE A 96 1.26 -1.43 6.76
N GLU A 97 1.01 -1.66 8.04
CA GLU A 97 1.30 -0.67 9.07
C GLU A 97 2.78 -0.31 9.10
N ARG A 98 3.65 -1.33 9.02
CA ARG A 98 5.09 -1.10 9.03
C ARG A 98 5.55 -0.35 7.80
N ALA A 99 5.03 -0.71 6.63
CA ALA A 99 5.37 -0.01 5.40
C ALA A 99 4.93 1.46 5.45
N MET A 100 3.73 1.72 5.97
CA MET A 100 3.25 3.09 6.07
C MET A 100 4.06 3.90 7.08
N THR A 101 4.43 3.31 8.20
CA THR A 101 5.27 3.99 9.18
C THR A 101 6.61 4.42 8.56
N GLU A 102 7.21 3.57 7.76
CA GLU A 102 8.51 3.85 7.16
C GLU A 102 8.46 4.75 5.93
N HIS A 103 7.41 4.63 5.12
CA HIS A 103 7.41 5.20 3.77
C HIS A 103 6.28 6.17 3.45
N LYS A 104 5.41 6.45 4.42
CA LYS A 104 4.27 7.35 4.17
C LYS A 104 4.72 8.70 3.61
N GLU A 105 5.76 9.28 4.19
CA GLU A 105 6.24 10.58 3.74
C GLU A 105 6.83 10.53 2.35
N ASP A 106 7.47 9.43 1.99
CA ASP A 106 7.98 9.24 0.64
C ASP A 106 6.85 9.21 -0.38
N ILE A 107 5.77 8.53 -0.03
CA ILE A 107 4.59 8.45 -0.91
C ILE A 107 3.93 9.81 -1.03
N VAL A 108 3.76 10.52 0.10
CA VAL A 108 3.17 11.86 0.09
C VAL A 108 4.01 12.81 -0.76
N SER A 109 5.33 12.76 -0.64
CA SER A 109 6.21 13.58 -1.46
C SER A 109 6.03 13.30 -2.94
N GLY A 110 5.89 12.02 -3.30
CA GLY A 110 5.65 11.64 -4.69
C GLY A 110 4.31 12.15 -5.21
N VAL A 111 3.27 12.10 -4.38
CA VAL A 111 1.97 12.63 -4.76
C VAL A 111 2.04 14.13 -4.97
N GLN A 112 2.72 14.84 -4.06
CA GLN A 112 2.88 16.28 -4.18
C GLN A 112 3.61 16.65 -5.47
N ALA A 113 4.59 15.85 -5.87
CA ALA A 113 5.28 16.06 -7.14
C ALA A 113 4.35 15.87 -8.33
N ILE A 114 3.42 14.93 -8.26
CA ILE A 114 2.46 14.70 -9.34
C ILE A 114 1.47 15.87 -9.45
N VAL A 115 0.85 16.25 -8.32
CA VAL A 115 -0.21 17.27 -8.36
C VAL A 115 0.36 18.69 -8.46
N GLY A 116 1.50 18.93 -7.83
CA GLY A 116 2.13 20.25 -7.86
C GLY A 116 3.05 20.43 -9.06
N GLY A 117 3.82 19.39 -9.36
CA GLY A 117 4.77 19.41 -10.46
C GLY A 117 4.13 19.50 -11.82
N GLY A 118 2.95 18.93 -11.97
CA GLY A 118 2.22 19.03 -13.22
C GLY A 118 1.93 20.46 -13.63
N GLY A 119 1.80 21.36 -12.65
CA GLY A 119 1.56 22.75 -12.90
C GLY A 119 2.78 23.49 -13.41
N ASN A 120 3.94 22.91 -13.26
CA ASN A 120 5.18 23.55 -13.69
C ASN A 120 5.55 23.20 -15.13
N GLY A 121 4.75 22.36 -15.71
CA GLY A 121 4.86 22.01 -17.12
C GLY A 121 6.24 21.64 -17.52
#